data_5afd7fb68b26f07310f4fedfc99ca928
#
_entry.id   5afd7fb68b26f07310f4fedfc99ca928
#
_cell.length_a   1.000
_cell.length_b   1.000
_cell.length_c   1.000
_cell.angle_alpha   90.00
_cell.angle_beta   90.00
_cell.angle_gamma   90.00
#
_symmetry.space_group_name_H-M   'P 1'
#
loop_
_entity.id
_entity.type
_entity.pdbx_description
1 polymer ?
#
loop_
_entity_poly.entity_id
_entity_poly.type
_entity_poly.pdbx_seq_one_letter_code
_entity_poly.pdbx_strand_id
1 'polypeptide(L)'
;MSEIVAAALAAACGRHLGAAARIENLRRESGGASRQTWSFDAVAAGTRHELILRRDPPTVAGGEKASSTALDRATEFGVLRAAFQGGVRAPEPLFELTAGDGLGEAFVMRRIGGTAIARKLLRDAPYADARTRIAPQLGEIAARIHSVDVARVPSLARREAADQIAGLRATIDTLDQPQPVFELALGWLDRRKPAPAAQPVLVHGDYRTGNYLADESGVTAILD
;
A
#
# COMPACT_ATOMS: atom_id res chain seq x y z
N MET A 1 16.00 16.87 8.89
CA MET A 1 14.77 16.04 8.70
C MET A 1 15.03 14.57 8.97
N SER A 2 16.09 13.99 8.43
CA SER A 2 16.45 12.56 8.64
C SER A 2 16.71 12.22 10.12
N GLU A 3 17.39 13.09 10.87
CA GLU A 3 17.69 12.88 12.29
C GLU A 3 16.45 12.88 13.18
N ILE A 4 15.48 13.77 12.89
CA ILE A 4 14.20 13.82 13.63
C ILE A 4 13.44 12.52 13.41
N VAL A 5 13.39 12.04 12.16
CA VAL A 5 12.72 10.77 11.83
C VAL A 5 13.45 9.60 12.51
N ALA A 6 14.78 9.59 12.52
CA ALA A 6 15.56 8.53 13.17
C ALA A 6 15.31 8.49 14.69
N ALA A 7 15.31 9.62 15.36
CA ALA A 7 15.08 9.69 16.81
C ALA A 7 13.65 9.22 17.19
N ALA A 8 12.64 9.67 16.45
CA ALA A 8 11.25 9.23 16.65
C ALA A 8 11.08 7.74 16.39
N LEU A 9 11.68 7.19 15.32
CA LEU A 9 11.68 5.75 15.04
C LEU A 9 12.40 4.95 16.13
N ALA A 10 13.54 5.43 16.65
CA ALA A 10 14.25 4.74 17.73
C ALA A 10 13.37 4.59 18.97
N ALA A 11 12.67 5.66 19.36
CA ALA A 11 11.75 5.64 20.49
C ALA A 11 10.56 4.68 20.24
N ALA A 12 9.91 4.76 19.07
CA ALA A 12 8.80 3.91 18.70
C ALA A 12 9.21 2.42 18.63
N CYS A 13 10.28 2.10 17.92
CA CYS A 13 10.82 0.74 17.84
C CYS A 13 11.21 0.21 19.21
N GLY A 14 11.79 1.05 20.07
CA GLY A 14 12.16 0.64 21.42
C GLY A 14 10.96 0.19 22.25
N ARG A 15 9.83 0.88 22.14
CA ARG A 15 8.59 0.49 22.82
C ARG A 15 8.03 -0.84 22.29
N HIS A 16 8.06 -1.04 20.98
CA HIS A 16 7.43 -2.21 20.35
C HIS A 16 8.34 -3.44 20.31
N LEU A 17 9.66 -3.28 20.31
CA LEU A 17 10.63 -4.38 20.35
C LEU A 17 11.05 -4.75 21.78
N GLY A 18 10.60 -4.01 22.78
CA GLY A 18 10.88 -4.30 24.19
C GLY A 18 12.32 -4.00 24.65
N ALA A 19 13.11 -3.29 23.85
CA ALA A 19 14.49 -2.91 24.17
C ALA A 19 14.87 -1.61 23.44
N ALA A 20 15.80 -0.84 23.98
CA ALA A 20 16.33 0.34 23.31
C ALA A 20 16.78 0.02 21.89
N ALA A 21 16.25 0.76 20.93
CA ALA A 21 16.52 0.55 19.52
C ALA A 21 17.43 1.65 18.94
N ARG A 22 18.38 1.25 18.09
CA ARG A 22 19.22 2.16 17.28
C ARG A 22 18.78 2.01 15.82
N ILE A 23 18.61 3.14 15.12
CA ILE A 23 18.22 3.16 13.72
C ILE A 23 19.46 3.28 12.84
N GLU A 24 19.57 2.39 11.87
CA GLU A 24 20.64 2.35 10.88
C GLU A 24 20.05 2.35 9.46
N ASN A 25 20.86 2.72 8.47
CA ASN A 25 20.52 2.66 7.05
C ASN A 25 19.20 3.38 6.69
N LEU A 26 18.84 4.43 7.44
CA LEU A 26 17.61 5.18 7.18
C LEU A 26 17.71 5.92 5.85
N ARG A 27 16.82 5.59 4.92
CA ARG A 27 16.73 6.24 3.61
C ARG A 27 15.29 6.40 3.19
N ARG A 28 15.00 7.50 2.51
CA ARG A 28 13.70 7.71 1.89
C ARG A 28 13.69 7.00 0.54
N GLU A 29 12.67 6.17 0.32
CA GLU A 29 12.46 5.52 -0.97
C GLU A 29 11.83 6.52 -1.96
N SER A 30 12.23 6.41 -3.23
CA SER A 30 11.68 7.24 -4.30
C SER A 30 10.31 6.70 -4.71
N GLY A 31 9.24 7.50 -4.54
CA GLY A 31 7.90 7.13 -5.00
C GLY A 31 6.81 7.87 -4.20
N GLY A 32 5.83 8.43 -4.92
CA GLY A 32 4.66 9.11 -4.36
C GLY A 32 4.90 10.57 -3.96
N ALA A 33 4.12 11.49 -4.54
CA ALA A 33 4.26 12.93 -4.31
C ALA A 33 3.80 13.37 -2.90
N SER A 34 2.80 12.69 -2.33
CA SER A 34 2.16 13.06 -1.06
C SER A 34 2.48 12.13 0.10
N ARG A 35 2.89 10.89 -0.17
CA ARG A 35 3.16 9.86 0.82
C ARG A 35 4.65 9.53 0.89
N GLN A 36 5.15 9.31 2.10
CA GLN A 36 6.55 9.02 2.32
C GLN A 36 6.75 7.58 2.78
N THR A 37 7.61 6.88 2.05
CA THR A 37 8.10 5.54 2.43
C THR A 37 9.57 5.65 2.78
N TRP A 38 9.95 5.09 3.93
CA TRP A 38 11.33 5.06 4.39
C TRP A 38 11.73 3.64 4.70
N SER A 39 12.89 3.22 4.21
CA SER A 39 13.52 1.96 4.63
C SER A 39 14.56 2.24 5.70
N PHE A 40 14.66 1.34 6.68
CA PHE A 40 15.61 1.44 7.77
C PHE A 40 15.84 0.07 8.44
N ASP A 41 16.89 0.00 9.24
CA ASP A 41 17.15 -1.13 10.11
C ASP A 41 17.03 -0.65 11.56
N ALA A 42 16.26 -1.37 12.38
CA ALA A 42 16.23 -1.18 13.82
C ALA A 42 17.05 -2.27 14.49
N VAL A 43 18.06 -1.87 15.26
CA VAL A 43 18.89 -2.81 16.04
C VAL A 43 18.48 -2.70 17.51
N ALA A 44 17.87 -3.76 18.04
CA ALA A 44 17.39 -3.85 19.41
C ALA A 44 17.83 -5.17 20.04
N ALA A 45 18.37 -5.15 21.26
CA ALA A 45 18.88 -6.33 21.96
C ALA A 45 19.83 -7.20 21.10
N GLY A 46 20.66 -6.57 20.26
CA GLY A 46 21.57 -7.26 19.35
C GLY A 46 20.96 -7.84 18.08
N THR A 47 19.64 -7.78 17.92
CA THR A 47 18.92 -8.27 16.73
C THR A 47 18.65 -7.11 15.77
N ARG A 48 18.92 -7.35 14.47
CA ARG A 48 18.61 -6.43 13.39
C ARG A 48 17.23 -6.74 12.81
N HIS A 49 16.38 -5.75 12.75
CA HIS A 49 15.06 -5.80 12.14
C HIS A 49 15.05 -4.89 10.90
N GLU A 50 14.85 -5.47 9.74
CA GLU A 50 14.72 -4.73 8.48
C GLU A 50 13.28 -4.26 8.31
N LEU A 51 13.07 -2.94 8.26
CA LEU A 51 11.76 -2.31 8.41
C LEU A 51 11.49 -1.27 7.34
N ILE A 52 10.22 -1.01 7.13
CA ILE A 52 9.66 0.08 6.31
C ILE A 52 8.74 0.91 7.18
N LEU A 53 8.92 2.24 7.14
CA LEU A 53 7.95 3.22 7.64
C LEU A 53 7.13 3.73 6.46
N ARG A 54 5.80 3.69 6.58
CA ARG A 54 4.89 4.43 5.70
C ARG A 54 4.24 5.55 6.52
N ARG A 55 4.32 6.78 6.01
CA ARG A 55 3.79 7.94 6.73
C ARG A 55 3.17 8.97 5.80
N ASP A 56 2.19 9.66 6.31
CA ASP A 56 1.75 10.95 5.80
C ASP A 56 2.42 12.02 6.68
N PRO A 57 3.29 12.86 6.12
CA PRO A 57 3.95 13.88 6.92
C PRO A 57 2.90 14.82 7.52
N PRO A 58 3.18 15.42 8.70
CA PRO A 58 2.29 16.42 9.27
C PRO A 58 1.97 17.48 8.22
N THR A 59 0.70 17.69 7.93
CA THR A 59 0.25 18.74 7.01
C THR A 59 0.64 20.09 7.60
N VAL A 60 1.39 20.89 6.86
CA VAL A 60 1.54 22.31 7.18
C VAL A 60 0.12 22.91 7.06
N ALA A 61 -0.30 23.68 8.06
CA ALA A 61 -1.62 24.29 8.09
C ALA A 61 -1.93 25.01 6.77
N GLY A 62 -2.95 24.56 6.03
CA GLY A 62 -3.34 25.07 4.70
C GLY A 62 -3.00 24.18 3.51
N GLY A 63 -2.34 23.04 3.70
CA GLY A 63 -2.10 22.05 2.63
C GLY A 63 -3.34 21.23 2.32
N GLU A 64 -3.65 21.05 1.02
CA GLU A 64 -4.72 20.15 0.58
C GLU A 64 -4.44 18.73 1.09
N LYS A 65 -5.45 18.09 1.69
CA LYS A 65 -5.39 16.66 1.96
C LYS A 65 -5.18 15.92 0.65
N ALA A 66 -4.26 14.95 0.64
CA ALA A 66 -4.10 14.03 -0.49
C ALA A 66 -5.47 13.49 -0.92
N SER A 67 -5.63 13.31 -2.24
CA SER A 67 -6.85 12.84 -2.94
C SER A 67 -7.85 12.09 -2.05
N SER A 68 -9.12 12.47 -2.12
CA SER A 68 -10.25 11.90 -1.34
C SER A 68 -10.46 10.39 -1.53
N THR A 69 -9.72 9.75 -2.44
CA THR A 69 -9.79 8.32 -2.74
C THR A 69 -8.76 7.47 -2.01
N ALA A 70 -7.77 8.09 -1.38
CA ALA A 70 -6.71 7.38 -0.68
C ALA A 70 -7.16 6.99 0.74
N LEU A 71 -6.88 5.74 1.14
CA LEU A 71 -7.11 5.27 2.52
C LEU A 71 -6.26 6.08 3.51
N ASP A 72 -6.80 6.36 4.70
CA ASP A 72 -5.99 6.82 5.83
C ASP A 72 -5.02 5.71 6.29
N ARG A 73 -4.00 6.09 7.05
CA ARG A 73 -2.94 5.13 7.47
C ARG A 73 -3.46 4.04 8.39
N ALA A 74 -4.42 4.32 9.24
CA ALA A 74 -4.99 3.34 10.15
C ALA A 74 -5.82 2.30 9.38
N THR A 75 -6.64 2.74 8.43
CA THR A 75 -7.39 1.83 7.53
C THR A 75 -6.43 0.98 6.69
N GLU A 76 -5.38 1.57 6.12
CA GLU A 76 -4.37 0.84 5.35
C GLU A 76 -3.66 -0.21 6.21
N PHE A 77 -3.25 0.14 7.43
CA PHE A 77 -2.66 -0.80 8.38
C PHE A 77 -3.60 -1.95 8.71
N GLY A 78 -4.89 -1.64 8.95
CA GLY A 78 -5.93 -2.64 9.22
C GLY A 78 -6.12 -3.62 8.07
N VAL A 79 -6.18 -3.11 6.83
CA VAL A 79 -6.28 -3.93 5.60
C VAL A 79 -5.05 -4.82 5.45
N LEU A 80 -3.85 -4.24 5.57
CA LEU A 80 -2.59 -4.98 5.45
C LEU A 80 -2.51 -6.10 6.50
N ARG A 81 -2.93 -5.81 7.73
CA ARG A 81 -2.96 -6.80 8.83
C ARG A 81 -3.94 -7.93 8.54
N ALA A 82 -5.15 -7.62 8.07
CA ALA A 82 -6.14 -8.63 7.71
C ALA A 82 -5.66 -9.51 6.54
N ALA A 83 -5.04 -8.91 5.52
CA ALA A 83 -4.46 -9.61 4.38
C ALA A 83 -3.31 -10.54 4.82
N PHE A 84 -2.35 -10.03 5.60
CA PHE A 84 -1.23 -10.82 6.13
C PHE A 84 -1.71 -12.01 6.98
N GLN A 85 -2.65 -11.77 7.91
CA GLN A 85 -3.25 -12.82 8.73
C GLN A 85 -4.09 -13.82 7.92
N GLY A 86 -4.66 -13.39 6.79
CA GLY A 86 -5.35 -14.22 5.81
C GLY A 86 -4.39 -15.03 4.91
N GLY A 87 -3.07 -14.93 5.14
CA GLY A 87 -2.05 -15.67 4.38
C GLY A 87 -1.76 -15.09 2.99
N VAL A 88 -2.15 -13.84 2.73
CA VAL A 88 -1.70 -13.11 1.54
C VAL A 88 -0.20 -12.86 1.68
N ARG A 89 0.55 -13.00 0.58
CA ARG A 89 1.96 -12.59 0.51
C ARG A 89 2.06 -11.07 0.56
N ALA A 90 1.98 -10.51 1.75
CA ALA A 90 2.06 -9.08 2.02
C ALA A 90 3.12 -8.82 3.10
N PRO A 91 3.70 -7.62 3.18
CA PRO A 91 4.57 -7.25 4.29
C PRO A 91 3.85 -7.40 5.64
N GLU A 92 4.52 -7.98 6.63
CA GLU A 92 3.98 -8.06 7.98
C GLU A 92 3.84 -6.67 8.60
N PRO A 93 2.63 -6.17 8.90
CA PRO A 93 2.45 -4.93 9.62
C PRO A 93 2.76 -5.15 11.09
N LEU A 94 3.61 -4.31 11.68
CA LEU A 94 4.10 -4.51 13.03
C LEU A 94 3.36 -3.61 14.03
N PHE A 95 3.36 -2.30 13.79
CA PHE A 95 2.71 -1.34 14.69
C PHE A 95 2.42 0.00 13.99
N GLU A 96 1.41 0.68 14.49
CA GLU A 96 1.09 2.07 14.14
C GLU A 96 1.85 3.03 15.04
N LEU A 97 2.20 4.20 14.51
CA LEU A 97 2.74 5.30 15.29
C LEU A 97 1.60 6.15 15.82
N THR A 98 1.82 6.72 17.00
CA THR A 98 0.88 7.63 17.64
C THR A 98 1.18 9.09 17.30
N ALA A 99 0.24 10.00 17.52
CA ALA A 99 0.47 11.44 17.37
C ALA A 99 1.66 11.93 18.22
N GLY A 100 1.91 11.31 19.39
CA GLY A 100 3.03 11.62 20.27
C GLY A 100 4.42 11.30 19.70
N ASP A 101 4.48 10.49 18.64
CA ASP A 101 5.74 10.14 17.97
C ASP A 101 6.23 11.23 17.02
N GLY A 102 5.39 12.24 16.72
CA GLY A 102 5.77 13.42 15.92
C GLY A 102 6.03 13.13 14.44
N LEU A 103 5.63 11.95 13.93
CA LEU A 103 5.85 11.55 12.54
C LEU A 103 4.59 11.66 11.65
N GLY A 104 3.47 12.18 12.18
CA GLY A 104 2.18 12.19 11.51
C GLY A 104 1.49 10.82 11.57
N GLU A 105 0.49 10.63 10.74
CA GLU A 105 -0.15 9.32 10.59
C GLU A 105 0.82 8.35 9.90
N ALA A 106 1.18 7.27 10.58
CA ALA A 106 2.22 6.38 10.11
C ALA A 106 2.11 4.97 10.72
N PHE A 107 2.71 4.00 10.03
CA PHE A 107 2.91 2.65 10.56
C PHE A 107 4.24 2.06 10.10
N VAL A 108 4.68 1.03 10.81
CA VAL A 108 5.88 0.27 10.51
C VAL A 108 5.50 -1.15 10.11
N MET A 109 6.15 -1.64 9.07
CA MET A 109 6.02 -3.02 8.59
C MET A 109 7.38 -3.62 8.31
N ARG A 110 7.44 -4.95 8.16
CA ARG A 110 8.66 -5.67 7.78
C ARG A 110 9.04 -5.37 6.34
N ARG A 111 10.34 -5.13 6.11
CA ARG A 111 10.88 -4.97 4.75
C ARG A 111 10.98 -6.34 4.09
N ILE A 112 10.48 -6.44 2.86
CA ILE A 112 10.56 -7.65 2.02
C ILE A 112 11.57 -7.40 0.90
N GLY A 113 12.38 -8.41 0.60
CA GLY A 113 13.32 -8.38 -0.53
C GLY A 113 12.61 -8.52 -1.89
N GLY A 114 13.31 -8.09 -2.93
CA GLY A 114 12.81 -8.14 -4.30
C GLY A 114 12.84 -6.77 -4.99
N THR A 115 12.35 -6.75 -6.21
CA THR A 115 12.22 -5.52 -7.01
C THR A 115 10.82 -5.35 -7.57
N ALA A 116 10.35 -4.10 -7.62
CA ALA A 116 9.11 -3.72 -8.31
C ALA A 116 9.36 -3.11 -9.70
N ILE A 117 10.63 -3.03 -10.13
CA ILE A 117 11.01 -2.37 -11.39
C ILE A 117 10.63 -3.26 -12.57
N ALA A 118 9.55 -2.90 -13.27
CA ALA A 118 9.00 -3.64 -14.41
C ALA A 118 10.08 -4.01 -15.46
N ARG A 119 10.93 -3.06 -15.82
CA ARG A 119 11.99 -3.31 -16.81
C ARG A 119 12.93 -4.44 -16.40
N LYS A 120 13.34 -4.48 -15.13
CA LYS A 120 14.18 -5.56 -14.60
C LYS A 120 13.46 -6.91 -14.67
N LEU A 121 12.27 -6.99 -14.14
CA LEU A 121 11.46 -8.22 -14.13
C LEU A 121 11.19 -8.76 -15.53
N LEU A 122 10.95 -7.87 -16.52
CA LEU A 122 10.58 -8.27 -17.87
C LEU A 122 11.79 -8.58 -18.79
N ARG A 123 12.98 -8.05 -18.49
CA ARG A 123 14.10 -8.08 -19.46
C ARG A 123 15.39 -8.70 -18.92
N ASP A 124 15.68 -8.54 -17.61
CA ASP A 124 16.98 -8.95 -17.09
C ASP A 124 17.06 -10.48 -16.92
N ALA A 125 18.21 -11.05 -17.25
CA ALA A 125 18.42 -12.50 -17.29
C ALA A 125 18.13 -13.22 -15.95
N PRO A 126 18.48 -12.70 -14.77
CA PRO A 126 18.22 -13.38 -13.51
C PRO A 126 16.73 -13.70 -13.26
N TYR A 127 15.82 -12.93 -13.88
CA TYR A 127 14.36 -13.10 -13.71
C TYR A 127 13.72 -14.00 -14.78
N ALA A 128 14.50 -14.71 -15.61
CA ALA A 128 13.98 -15.52 -16.71
C ALA A 128 12.97 -16.59 -16.20
N ASP A 129 13.34 -17.33 -15.16
CA ASP A 129 12.50 -18.37 -14.57
C ASP A 129 11.33 -17.77 -13.78
N ALA A 130 11.56 -16.66 -13.07
CA ALA A 130 10.51 -15.95 -12.35
C ALA A 130 9.38 -15.51 -13.29
N ARG A 131 9.68 -15.03 -14.50
CA ARG A 131 8.67 -14.61 -15.49
C ARG A 131 7.64 -15.68 -15.81
N THR A 132 8.02 -16.95 -15.82
CA THR A 132 7.09 -18.06 -16.09
C THR A 132 6.13 -18.32 -14.92
N ARG A 133 6.51 -17.91 -13.71
CA ARG A 133 5.79 -18.16 -12.46
C ARG A 133 4.98 -16.96 -11.97
N ILE A 134 5.39 -15.73 -12.31
CA ILE A 134 4.76 -14.51 -11.79
C ILE A 134 3.26 -14.47 -12.07
N ALA A 135 2.82 -14.73 -13.30
CA ALA A 135 1.40 -14.64 -13.64
C ALA A 135 0.52 -15.65 -12.86
N PRO A 136 0.82 -16.96 -12.83
CA PRO A 136 0.06 -17.88 -11.98
C PRO A 136 0.12 -17.53 -10.49
N GLN A 137 1.28 -17.12 -9.95
CA GLN A 137 1.39 -16.69 -8.55
C GLN A 137 0.53 -15.47 -8.25
N LEU A 138 0.49 -14.48 -9.15
CA LEU A 138 -0.39 -13.33 -8.99
C LEU A 138 -1.86 -13.75 -8.98
N GLY A 139 -2.27 -14.72 -9.81
CA GLY A 139 -3.63 -15.26 -9.79
C GLY A 139 -3.98 -15.92 -8.45
N GLU A 140 -3.08 -16.75 -7.92
CA GLU A 140 -3.25 -17.40 -6.62
C GLU A 140 -3.33 -16.37 -5.48
N ILE A 141 -2.48 -15.33 -5.52
CA ILE A 141 -2.48 -14.27 -4.50
C ILE A 141 -3.76 -13.44 -4.60
N ALA A 142 -4.24 -13.11 -5.81
CA ALA A 142 -5.49 -12.39 -6.00
C ALA A 142 -6.69 -13.19 -5.43
N ALA A 143 -6.75 -14.50 -5.68
CA ALA A 143 -7.78 -15.36 -5.10
C ALA A 143 -7.72 -15.35 -3.56
N ARG A 144 -6.51 -15.31 -2.98
CA ARG A 144 -6.32 -15.23 -1.53
C ARG A 144 -6.74 -13.86 -0.97
N ILE A 145 -6.46 -12.76 -1.68
CA ILE A 145 -6.96 -11.42 -1.32
C ILE A 145 -8.49 -11.44 -1.29
N HIS A 146 -9.15 -12.00 -2.31
CA HIS A 146 -10.60 -12.08 -2.38
C HIS A 146 -11.21 -12.98 -1.29
N SER A 147 -10.44 -13.87 -0.68
CA SER A 147 -10.90 -14.73 0.41
C SER A 147 -10.70 -14.13 1.81
N VAL A 148 -10.10 -12.94 1.91
CA VAL A 148 -9.96 -12.24 3.20
C VAL A 148 -11.33 -11.86 3.73
N ASP A 149 -11.58 -12.17 5.00
CA ASP A 149 -12.82 -11.79 5.68
C ASP A 149 -12.91 -10.27 5.82
N VAL A 150 -13.82 -9.65 5.07
CA VAL A 150 -14.03 -8.20 5.06
C VAL A 150 -14.55 -7.66 6.40
N ALA A 151 -15.10 -8.50 7.27
CA ALA A 151 -15.50 -8.10 8.62
C ALA A 151 -14.30 -7.68 9.49
N ARG A 152 -13.09 -8.07 9.11
CA ARG A 152 -11.85 -7.66 9.80
C ARG A 152 -11.39 -6.24 9.48
N VAL A 153 -12.00 -5.60 8.48
CA VAL A 153 -11.68 -4.24 8.03
C VAL A 153 -12.94 -3.38 7.89
N PRO A 154 -13.68 -3.17 9.00
CA PRO A 154 -14.98 -2.49 8.98
C PRO A 154 -14.90 -1.03 8.54
N SER A 155 -13.72 -0.39 8.64
CA SER A 155 -13.46 0.96 8.16
C SER A 155 -13.35 1.08 6.65
N LEU A 156 -13.20 -0.06 5.93
CA LEU A 156 -13.09 -0.05 4.48
C LEU A 156 -14.47 0.12 3.84
N ALA A 157 -14.62 1.21 3.08
CA ALA A 157 -15.89 1.49 2.39
C ALA A 157 -16.16 0.48 1.29
N ARG A 158 -17.38 -0.07 1.26
CA ARG A 158 -17.89 -0.83 0.12
C ARG A 158 -18.07 0.12 -1.08
N ARG A 159 -17.60 -0.28 -2.24
CA ARG A 159 -17.74 0.46 -3.49
C ARG A 159 -18.28 -0.44 -4.58
N GLU A 160 -19.38 -0.03 -5.18
CA GLU A 160 -19.98 -0.68 -6.34
C GLU A 160 -19.50 -0.02 -7.64
N ALA A 161 -19.71 -0.69 -8.77
CA ALA A 161 -19.38 -0.12 -10.08
C ALA A 161 -20.12 1.20 -10.34
N ALA A 162 -21.37 1.29 -9.89
CA ALA A 162 -22.17 2.52 -10.00
C ALA A 162 -21.54 3.71 -9.23
N ASP A 163 -21.04 3.46 -8.00
CA ASP A 163 -20.40 4.49 -7.17
C ASP A 163 -19.12 5.00 -7.82
N GLN A 164 -18.35 4.11 -8.43
CA GLN A 164 -17.11 4.49 -9.12
C GLN A 164 -17.39 5.33 -10.35
N ILE A 165 -18.41 4.97 -11.15
CA ILE A 165 -18.84 5.73 -12.33
C ILE A 165 -19.32 7.12 -11.91
N ALA A 166 -20.14 7.20 -10.85
CA ALA A 166 -20.62 8.46 -10.31
C ALA A 166 -19.48 9.36 -9.80
N GLY A 167 -18.50 8.77 -9.08
CA GLY A 167 -17.32 9.49 -8.60
C GLY A 167 -16.45 10.05 -9.73
N LEU A 168 -16.23 9.24 -10.78
CA LEU A 168 -15.48 9.70 -11.96
C LEU A 168 -16.23 10.84 -12.67
N ARG A 169 -17.56 10.75 -12.81
CA ARG A 169 -18.38 11.82 -13.40
C ARG A 169 -18.26 13.10 -12.58
N ALA A 170 -18.42 13.02 -11.26
CA ALA A 170 -18.25 14.16 -10.38
C ALA A 170 -16.87 14.81 -10.50
N THR A 171 -15.81 13.99 -10.69
CA THR A 171 -14.45 14.51 -10.94
C THR A 171 -14.37 15.26 -12.28
N ILE A 172 -14.96 14.71 -13.35
CA ILE A 172 -14.97 15.36 -14.67
C ILE A 172 -15.74 16.68 -14.61
N ASP A 173 -16.85 16.72 -13.88
CA ASP A 173 -17.69 17.92 -13.70
C ASP A 173 -16.94 19.07 -13.00
N THR A 174 -15.84 18.81 -12.31
CA THR A 174 -14.97 19.85 -11.73
C THR A 174 -13.99 20.48 -12.74
N LEU A 175 -13.89 19.93 -13.95
CA LEU A 175 -12.99 20.45 -14.98
C LEU A 175 -13.69 21.55 -15.78
N ASP A 176 -13.01 22.67 -15.98
CA ASP A 176 -13.52 23.82 -16.77
C ASP A 176 -13.52 23.56 -18.30
N GLN A 177 -13.40 22.31 -18.72
CA GLN A 177 -13.33 21.93 -20.13
C GLN A 177 -14.25 20.75 -20.42
N PRO A 178 -15.01 20.77 -21.54
CA PRO A 178 -15.79 19.63 -21.99
C PRO A 178 -14.90 18.40 -22.23
N GLN A 179 -15.33 17.25 -21.72
CA GLN A 179 -14.60 15.99 -21.85
C GLN A 179 -15.43 14.92 -22.59
N PRO A 180 -15.76 15.12 -23.89
CA PRO A 180 -16.75 14.29 -24.60
C PRO A 180 -16.35 12.81 -24.68
N VAL A 181 -15.06 12.50 -24.75
CA VAL A 181 -14.58 11.12 -24.80
C VAL A 181 -14.84 10.41 -23.46
N PHE A 182 -14.59 11.10 -22.34
CA PHE A 182 -14.87 10.54 -21.01
C PHE A 182 -16.36 10.40 -20.77
N GLU A 183 -17.18 11.37 -21.20
CA GLU A 183 -18.65 11.29 -21.10
C GLU A 183 -19.20 10.10 -21.90
N LEU A 184 -18.70 9.88 -23.12
CA LEU A 184 -19.08 8.72 -23.91
C LEU A 184 -18.69 7.40 -23.23
N ALA A 185 -17.47 7.34 -22.69
CA ALA A 185 -16.96 6.17 -21.96
C ALA A 185 -17.79 5.89 -20.70
N LEU A 186 -18.06 6.89 -19.88
CA LEU A 186 -18.87 6.76 -18.67
C LEU A 186 -20.30 6.33 -18.99
N GLY A 187 -20.92 6.91 -20.02
CA GLY A 187 -22.23 6.48 -20.49
C GLY A 187 -22.24 5.03 -21.01
N TRP A 188 -21.16 4.57 -21.63
CA TRP A 188 -21.02 3.17 -22.07
C TRP A 188 -20.86 2.24 -20.86
N LEU A 189 -20.02 2.60 -19.88
CA LEU A 189 -19.81 1.82 -18.64
C LEU A 189 -21.10 1.75 -17.83
N ASP A 190 -21.83 2.85 -17.69
CA ASP A 190 -23.06 2.90 -16.91
C ASP A 190 -24.13 1.93 -17.46
N ARG A 191 -24.28 1.85 -18.79
CA ARG A 191 -25.21 0.90 -19.43
C ARG A 191 -24.78 -0.55 -19.31
N ARG A 192 -23.51 -0.83 -19.01
CA ARG A 192 -22.92 -2.20 -18.94
C ARG A 192 -22.39 -2.57 -17.57
N LYS A 193 -22.61 -1.72 -16.57
CA LYS A 193 -22.19 -2.04 -15.22
C LYS A 193 -22.80 -3.34 -14.74
N PRO A 194 -22.05 -4.20 -14.05
CA PRO A 194 -22.60 -5.40 -13.45
C PRO A 194 -23.61 -5.05 -12.35
N ALA A 195 -24.50 -6.01 -12.05
CA ALA A 195 -25.30 -5.92 -10.83
C ALA A 195 -24.40 -5.88 -9.59
N PRO A 196 -24.84 -5.24 -8.51
CA PRO A 196 -24.12 -5.25 -7.24
C PRO A 196 -23.79 -6.68 -6.79
N ALA A 197 -22.58 -6.90 -6.30
CA ALA A 197 -22.19 -8.20 -5.79
C ALA A 197 -23.01 -8.55 -4.54
N ALA A 198 -23.54 -9.78 -4.48
CA ALA A 198 -24.29 -10.24 -3.29
C ALA A 198 -23.41 -10.28 -2.05
N GLN A 199 -22.14 -10.65 -2.21
CA GLN A 199 -21.15 -10.65 -1.14
C GLN A 199 -19.91 -9.84 -1.62
N PRO A 200 -19.56 -8.76 -0.91
CA PRO A 200 -18.36 -8.01 -1.21
C PRO A 200 -17.11 -8.82 -0.85
N VAL A 201 -16.06 -8.64 -1.63
CA VAL A 201 -14.73 -9.19 -1.35
C VAL A 201 -13.71 -8.06 -1.26
N LEU A 202 -12.62 -8.30 -0.55
CA LEU A 202 -11.48 -7.38 -0.60
C LEU A 202 -10.86 -7.42 -2.00
N VAL A 203 -10.62 -6.26 -2.59
CA VAL A 203 -9.91 -6.12 -3.85
C VAL A 203 -8.71 -5.20 -3.68
N HIS A 204 -7.65 -5.47 -4.42
CA HIS A 204 -6.45 -4.63 -4.37
C HIS A 204 -6.67 -3.23 -4.97
N GLY A 205 -7.41 -3.14 -6.06
CA GLY A 205 -7.74 -1.86 -6.72
C GLY A 205 -6.70 -1.34 -7.72
N ASP A 206 -5.39 -1.65 -7.54
CA ASP A 206 -4.31 -1.30 -8.48
C ASP A 206 -3.32 -2.47 -8.65
N TYR A 207 -3.83 -3.64 -9.04
CA TYR A 207 -3.07 -4.89 -9.14
C TYR A 207 -2.24 -4.95 -10.42
N ARG A 208 -1.05 -4.36 -10.39
CA ARG A 208 -0.16 -4.22 -11.55
C ARG A 208 1.32 -4.35 -11.19
N THR A 209 2.16 -4.50 -12.22
CA THR A 209 3.62 -4.40 -12.07
C THR A 209 3.99 -3.02 -11.53
N GLY A 210 4.78 -2.99 -10.47
CA GLY A 210 5.08 -1.81 -9.66
C GLY A 210 4.48 -1.89 -8.26
N ASN A 211 3.36 -2.64 -8.10
CA ASN A 211 2.68 -2.86 -6.81
C ASN A 211 2.88 -4.29 -6.29
N TYR A 212 3.90 -5.00 -6.78
CA TYR A 212 4.42 -6.22 -6.16
C TYR A 212 5.94 -6.24 -6.23
N LEU A 213 6.54 -6.96 -5.30
CA LEU A 213 7.96 -7.31 -5.30
C LEU A 213 8.13 -8.71 -5.87
N ALA A 214 9.19 -8.90 -6.63
CA ALA A 214 9.61 -10.21 -7.09
C ALA A 214 11.13 -10.33 -7.03
N ASP A 215 11.61 -11.54 -6.83
CA ASP A 215 13.00 -11.96 -6.97
C ASP A 215 13.13 -13.02 -8.08
N GLU A 216 14.24 -13.73 -8.11
CA GLU A 216 14.51 -14.78 -9.09
C GLU A 216 13.58 -16.00 -8.94
N SER A 217 12.96 -16.18 -7.77
CA SER A 217 12.00 -17.27 -7.49
C SER A 217 10.56 -16.95 -7.86
N GLY A 218 10.22 -15.67 -8.07
CA GLY A 218 8.87 -15.17 -8.38
C GLY A 218 8.41 -14.07 -7.45
N VAL A 219 7.10 -13.97 -7.22
CA VAL A 219 6.49 -12.91 -6.38
C VAL A 219 6.83 -13.14 -4.91
N THR A 220 7.45 -12.14 -4.27
CA THR A 220 7.80 -12.15 -2.86
C THR A 220 6.77 -11.44 -1.98
N ALA A 221 6.19 -10.34 -2.45
CA ALA A 221 5.12 -9.63 -1.74
C ALA A 221 4.27 -8.77 -2.67
N ILE A 222 3.00 -8.57 -2.30
CA ILE A 222 2.11 -7.54 -2.85
C ILE A 222 2.25 -6.29 -1.99
N LEU A 223 2.24 -5.13 -2.63
CA LEU A 223 2.37 -3.81 -2.02
C LEU A 223 1.10 -2.99 -2.29
N ASP A 224 0.82 -1.97 -1.45
CA ASP A 224 -0.24 -0.95 -1.57
C ASP A 224 -1.65 -1.51 -1.49
#